data_9a689c6fd4fd39b85920ccd14074cc5a
#
_entry.id   9a689c6fd4fd39b85920ccd14074cc5a
#
_cell.length_a   1.000
_cell.length_b   1.000
_cell.length_c   1.000
_cell.angle_alpha   90.00
_cell.angle_beta   90.00
_cell.angle_gamma   90.00
#
_symmetry.space_group_name_H-M   'P 1'
#
loop_
_entity.id
_entity.type
_entity.pdbx_description
1 polymer ?
#
loop_
_entity_poly.entity_id
_entity_poly.type
_entity_poly.pdbx_seq_one_letter_code
_entity_poly.pdbx_strand_id
1 'polypeptide(L)'
;MLHPARPKEKLPVVYTSRAKCRDCYRCVRVCPVQAIRMKDGQAEVVADLCIACGTCITVCPQHAKAYRTDYGKVLQMLEEGEKPALSLAPSFVVYYSEWEQKRLPSALRMLGFSFISETAIGAWHTSMATLEHIEQSPDQSHICTACPAAVSFVMHKAPALASALVGVVSPMIAHGRLLKTAQPARKVVFAGPCVAKKDEAQWDSNAGIIDAVLTFEELDELFRLKNIHIDQCEESAFNEVVPGVARLFPLEGGLLRTAGLSTDLLHDHIVAVSGYREVKSALDALADDPAQTDRKSVV
;
A
#
# COMPACT_ATOMS: atom_id res chain seq x y z
N MET A 1 12.78 -13.78 5.83
CA MET A 1 11.75 -14.34 4.93
C MET A 1 10.49 -13.49 5.07
N LEU A 2 10.15 -12.74 4.02
CA LEU A 2 8.84 -12.06 3.92
C LEU A 2 7.80 -13.10 3.53
N HIS A 3 7.40 -13.95 4.47
CA HIS A 3 6.25 -14.80 4.26
C HIS A 3 5.03 -13.97 4.67
N PRO A 4 4.01 -13.81 3.82
CA PRO A 4 2.70 -13.38 4.26
C PRO A 4 2.04 -14.55 5.01
N ALA A 5 2.64 -15.01 6.10
CA ALA A 5 1.95 -15.85 7.06
C ALA A 5 0.77 -15.00 7.55
N ARG A 6 -0.42 -15.38 7.16
CA ARG A 6 -1.65 -14.68 7.50
C ARG A 6 -2.19 -15.27 8.78
N PRO A 7 -2.70 -14.46 9.72
CA PRO A 7 -3.36 -14.98 10.92
C PRO A 7 -4.44 -15.99 10.51
N LYS A 8 -4.61 -17.04 11.29
CA LYS A 8 -5.61 -18.11 11.04
C LYS A 8 -7.04 -17.59 10.94
N GLU A 9 -7.32 -16.42 11.53
CA GLU A 9 -8.61 -15.72 11.45
C GLU A 9 -8.40 -14.32 10.85
N LYS A 10 -8.25 -14.27 9.53
CA LYS A 10 -8.12 -13.01 8.82
C LYS A 10 -9.48 -12.36 8.61
N LEU A 11 -9.64 -11.14 9.11
CA LEU A 11 -10.78 -10.30 8.74
C LEU A 11 -10.64 -9.90 7.26
N PRO A 12 -11.66 -10.15 6.43
CA PRO A 12 -11.61 -9.79 5.02
C PRO A 12 -11.47 -8.27 4.86
N VAL A 13 -10.48 -7.84 4.08
CA VAL A 13 -10.30 -6.41 3.77
C VAL A 13 -11.38 -5.95 2.80
N VAL A 14 -11.69 -6.77 1.78
CA VAL A 14 -12.72 -6.46 0.78
C VAL A 14 -13.91 -7.37 0.97
N TYR A 15 -15.10 -6.80 0.96
CA TYR A 15 -16.36 -7.54 1.13
C TYR A 15 -17.46 -7.06 0.16
N THR A 16 -18.60 -7.73 0.17
CA THR A 16 -19.76 -7.37 -0.64
C THR A 16 -20.92 -6.94 0.25
N SER A 17 -21.48 -5.78 0.01
CA SER A 17 -22.77 -5.38 0.55
C SER A 17 -23.88 -6.15 -0.19
N ARG A 18 -24.51 -7.10 0.51
CA ARG A 18 -25.55 -7.95 -0.07
C ARG A 18 -26.74 -7.15 -0.58
N ALA A 19 -27.15 -6.13 0.14
CA ALA A 19 -28.27 -5.26 -0.23
C ALA A 19 -28.07 -4.54 -1.57
N LYS A 20 -26.82 -4.26 -1.96
CA LYS A 20 -26.48 -3.52 -3.18
C LYS A 20 -26.10 -4.42 -4.37
N CYS A 21 -25.71 -5.67 -4.14
CA CYS A 21 -25.27 -6.58 -5.21
C CYS A 21 -26.45 -6.97 -6.12
N ARG A 22 -26.24 -6.90 -7.44
CA ARG A 22 -27.24 -7.20 -8.48
C ARG A 22 -26.79 -8.31 -9.43
N ASP A 23 -25.94 -9.21 -8.98
CA ASP A 23 -25.56 -10.42 -9.73
C ASP A 23 -25.04 -10.19 -11.15
N CYS A 24 -24.29 -9.10 -11.38
CA CYS A 24 -23.82 -8.73 -12.72
C CYS A 24 -22.51 -9.42 -13.15
N TYR A 25 -21.87 -10.21 -12.30
CA TYR A 25 -20.61 -10.93 -12.52
C TYR A 25 -19.40 -10.05 -12.88
N ARG A 26 -19.50 -8.73 -12.91
CA ARG A 26 -18.42 -7.85 -13.35
C ARG A 26 -17.16 -8.03 -12.48
N CYS A 27 -17.32 -8.06 -11.17
CA CYS A 27 -16.22 -8.26 -10.22
C CYS A 27 -15.58 -9.66 -10.35
N VAL A 28 -16.38 -10.69 -10.67
CA VAL A 28 -15.87 -12.07 -10.90
C VAL A 28 -14.94 -12.11 -12.10
N ARG A 29 -15.37 -11.48 -13.23
CA ARG A 29 -14.60 -11.48 -14.49
C ARG A 29 -13.28 -10.72 -14.41
N VAL A 30 -13.18 -9.70 -13.55
CA VAL A 30 -11.95 -8.87 -13.46
C VAL A 30 -11.02 -9.26 -12.31
N CYS A 31 -11.42 -10.20 -11.46
CA CYS A 31 -10.60 -10.58 -10.32
C CYS A 31 -9.33 -11.32 -10.78
N PRO A 32 -8.13 -10.75 -10.56
CA PRO A 32 -6.89 -11.30 -11.08
C PRO A 32 -6.52 -12.67 -10.46
N VAL A 33 -7.01 -12.93 -9.25
CA VAL A 33 -6.72 -14.17 -8.51
C VAL A 33 -7.94 -15.07 -8.36
N GLN A 34 -9.09 -14.71 -9.02
CA GLN A 34 -10.34 -15.48 -8.95
C GLN A 34 -10.86 -15.67 -7.52
N ALA A 35 -10.66 -14.68 -6.66
CA ALA A 35 -11.08 -14.68 -5.27
C ALA A 35 -12.55 -14.31 -5.06
N ILE A 36 -13.38 -14.29 -6.11
CA ILE A 36 -14.80 -13.93 -6.03
C ILE A 36 -15.63 -15.06 -6.63
N ARG A 37 -16.53 -15.61 -5.82
CA ARG A 37 -17.51 -16.62 -6.26
C ARG A 37 -18.92 -16.08 -6.16
N MET A 38 -19.84 -16.70 -6.87
CA MET A 38 -21.27 -16.44 -6.71
C MET A 38 -21.85 -17.45 -5.72
N LYS A 39 -22.59 -16.94 -4.74
CA LYS A 39 -23.32 -17.74 -3.76
C LYS A 39 -24.65 -17.08 -3.50
N ASP A 40 -25.72 -17.86 -3.59
CA ASP A 40 -27.11 -17.41 -3.37
C ASP A 40 -27.45 -16.14 -4.17
N GLY A 41 -27.05 -16.11 -5.46
CA GLY A 41 -27.30 -14.97 -6.37
C GLY A 41 -26.46 -13.73 -6.04
N GLN A 42 -25.41 -13.82 -5.25
CA GLN A 42 -24.58 -12.68 -4.86
C GLN A 42 -23.08 -12.99 -4.92
N ALA A 43 -22.29 -11.97 -5.20
CA ALA A 43 -20.85 -12.10 -5.24
C ALA A 43 -20.26 -12.14 -3.82
N GLU A 44 -19.58 -13.21 -3.47
CA GLU A 44 -18.85 -13.40 -2.20
C GLU A 44 -17.34 -13.32 -2.45
N VAL A 45 -16.61 -12.61 -1.59
CA VAL A 45 -15.14 -12.56 -1.63
C VAL A 45 -14.60 -13.69 -0.75
N VAL A 46 -13.75 -14.54 -1.32
CA VAL A 46 -13.00 -15.57 -0.59
C VAL A 46 -11.75 -14.91 0.00
N ALA A 47 -11.77 -14.70 1.32
CA ALA A 47 -10.75 -13.91 2.02
C ALA A 47 -9.32 -14.45 1.81
N ASP A 48 -9.14 -15.77 1.87
CA ASP A 48 -7.82 -16.42 1.76
C ASP A 48 -7.19 -16.28 0.36
N LEU A 49 -8.02 -16.12 -0.66
CA LEU A 49 -7.56 -15.91 -2.04
C LEU A 49 -7.44 -14.42 -2.40
N CYS A 50 -8.08 -13.54 -1.64
CA CYS A 50 -8.13 -12.12 -1.96
C CYS A 50 -6.79 -11.44 -1.65
N ILE A 51 -6.20 -10.77 -2.65
CA ILE A 51 -4.98 -9.97 -2.53
C ILE A 51 -5.25 -8.48 -2.23
N ALA A 52 -6.49 -8.14 -1.92
CA ALA A 52 -6.95 -6.79 -1.59
C ALA A 52 -6.59 -5.70 -2.61
N CYS A 53 -6.40 -6.04 -3.90
CA CYS A 53 -5.97 -5.09 -4.95
C CYS A 53 -6.98 -3.97 -5.28
N GLY A 54 -8.23 -4.05 -4.80
CA GLY A 54 -9.25 -3.02 -5.00
C GLY A 54 -9.97 -3.04 -6.34
N THR A 55 -9.51 -3.76 -7.36
CA THR A 55 -10.07 -3.75 -8.73
C THR A 55 -11.58 -3.99 -8.74
N CYS A 56 -12.08 -4.92 -7.92
CA CYS A 56 -13.52 -5.21 -7.85
C CYS A 56 -14.35 -4.07 -7.25
N ILE A 57 -13.75 -3.22 -6.43
CA ILE A 57 -14.38 -2.02 -5.86
C ILE A 57 -14.58 -0.99 -6.97
N THR A 58 -13.50 -0.68 -7.69
CA THR A 58 -13.48 0.32 -8.75
C THR A 58 -14.46 0.00 -9.89
N VAL A 59 -14.57 -1.28 -10.28
CA VAL A 59 -15.43 -1.67 -11.42
C VAL A 59 -16.89 -1.94 -11.05
N CYS A 60 -17.27 -1.91 -9.78
CA CYS A 60 -18.62 -2.25 -9.35
C CYS A 60 -19.62 -1.13 -9.65
N PRO A 61 -20.53 -1.26 -10.63
CA PRO A 61 -21.43 -0.18 -10.99
C PRO A 61 -22.55 0.06 -9.96
N GLN A 62 -22.74 -0.89 -9.02
CA GLN A 62 -23.72 -0.77 -7.94
C GLN A 62 -23.06 -0.32 -6.63
N HIS A 63 -21.74 -0.05 -6.62
CA HIS A 63 -20.98 0.24 -5.40
C HIS A 63 -21.27 -0.78 -4.27
N ALA A 64 -21.44 -2.05 -4.67
CA ALA A 64 -21.71 -3.15 -3.74
C ALA A 64 -20.43 -3.75 -3.13
N LYS A 65 -19.28 -3.51 -3.76
CA LYS A 65 -17.98 -3.88 -3.20
C LYS A 65 -17.48 -2.74 -2.31
N ALA A 66 -17.09 -3.12 -1.10
CA ALA A 66 -16.58 -2.19 -0.10
C ALA A 66 -15.32 -2.79 0.57
N TYR A 67 -14.63 -1.99 1.33
CA TYR A 67 -13.48 -2.41 2.14
C TYR A 67 -13.73 -2.12 3.62
N ARG A 68 -13.02 -2.84 4.48
CA ARG A 68 -13.04 -2.62 5.92
C ARG A 68 -12.46 -1.24 6.24
N THR A 69 -13.21 -0.46 6.98
CA THR A 69 -12.78 0.86 7.44
C THR A 69 -12.11 0.78 8.80
N ASP A 70 -11.06 1.59 9.01
CA ASP A 70 -10.33 1.69 10.27
C ASP A 70 -10.53 3.07 10.94
N TYR A 71 -11.31 4.00 10.34
CA TYR A 71 -11.52 5.33 10.92
C TYR A 71 -12.17 5.29 12.31
N GLY A 72 -13.08 4.36 12.56
CA GLY A 72 -13.68 4.17 13.89
C GLY A 72 -12.64 3.78 14.95
N LYS A 73 -11.68 2.92 14.60
CA LYS A 73 -10.56 2.56 15.48
C LYS A 73 -9.67 3.76 15.79
N VAL A 74 -9.37 4.58 14.78
CA VAL A 74 -8.57 5.80 14.96
C VAL A 74 -9.32 6.82 15.81
N LEU A 75 -10.64 6.99 15.55
CA LEU A 75 -11.48 7.88 16.35
C LEU A 75 -11.45 7.49 17.83
N GLN A 76 -11.60 6.20 18.13
CA GLN A 76 -11.51 5.68 19.49
C GLN A 76 -10.15 5.98 20.13
N MET A 77 -9.02 5.73 19.44
CA MET A 77 -7.68 6.07 19.94
C MET A 77 -7.57 7.54 20.33
N LEU A 78 -8.08 8.45 19.47
CA LEU A 78 -8.03 9.87 19.71
C LEU A 78 -8.92 10.30 20.89
N GLU A 79 -10.08 9.68 21.06
CA GLU A 79 -11.02 9.95 22.16
C GLU A 79 -10.51 9.40 23.51
N GLU A 80 -9.76 8.33 23.50
CA GLU A 80 -9.06 7.78 24.67
C GLU A 80 -7.83 8.62 25.07
N GLY A 81 -7.51 9.69 24.32
CA GLY A 81 -6.42 10.61 24.60
C GLY A 81 -5.05 10.09 24.12
N GLU A 82 -5.04 9.04 23.30
CA GLU A 82 -3.82 8.61 22.64
C GLU A 82 -3.36 9.69 21.64
N LYS A 83 -2.05 9.80 21.48
CA LYS A 83 -1.41 10.78 20.59
C LYS A 83 -0.64 10.08 19.49
N PRO A 84 -1.31 9.45 18.52
CA PRO A 84 -0.66 8.64 17.50
C PRO A 84 0.21 9.50 16.57
N ALA A 85 1.21 8.83 15.95
CA ALA A 85 1.89 9.37 14.79
C ALA A 85 1.10 9.02 13.52
N LEU A 86 1.12 9.92 12.55
CA LEU A 86 0.59 9.68 11.20
C LEU A 86 1.73 9.55 10.19
N SER A 87 1.72 8.44 9.47
CA SER A 87 2.52 8.21 8.26
C SER A 87 1.64 8.47 7.04
N LEU A 88 1.85 9.60 6.36
CA LEU A 88 1.02 10.04 5.22
C LEU A 88 1.68 9.62 3.90
N ALA A 89 0.95 8.86 3.07
CA ALA A 89 1.46 8.43 1.76
C ALA A 89 1.70 9.63 0.84
N PRO A 90 2.81 9.67 0.07
CA PRO A 90 3.17 10.83 -0.75
C PRO A 90 2.15 11.14 -1.86
N SER A 91 1.27 10.20 -2.21
CA SER A 91 0.16 10.43 -3.13
C SER A 91 -0.91 11.41 -2.62
N PHE A 92 -0.80 11.90 -1.38
CA PHE A 92 -1.66 12.97 -0.88
C PHE A 92 -1.60 14.23 -1.77
N VAL A 93 -0.48 14.47 -2.45
CA VAL A 93 -0.31 15.61 -3.38
C VAL A 93 -1.20 15.53 -4.63
N VAL A 94 -1.75 14.36 -4.95
CA VAL A 94 -2.71 14.20 -6.06
C VAL A 94 -4.15 14.25 -5.56
N TYR A 95 -4.36 13.92 -4.30
CA TYR A 95 -5.69 13.88 -3.67
C TYR A 95 -6.13 15.24 -3.15
N TYR A 96 -5.25 15.96 -2.48
CA TYR A 96 -5.48 17.32 -1.95
C TYR A 96 -4.89 18.37 -2.90
N SER A 97 -5.59 19.48 -3.09
CA SER A 97 -5.10 20.64 -3.86
C SER A 97 -3.87 21.29 -3.19
N GLU A 98 -3.10 22.08 -3.94
CA GLU A 98 -1.85 22.70 -3.42
C GLU A 98 -2.08 23.54 -2.15
N TRP A 99 -3.19 24.30 -2.08
CA TRP A 99 -3.50 25.10 -0.90
C TRP A 99 -3.91 24.24 0.30
N GLU A 100 -4.60 23.10 0.08
CA GLU A 100 -4.93 22.14 1.14
C GLU A 100 -3.68 21.46 1.67
N GLN A 101 -2.74 21.06 0.79
CA GLN A 101 -1.50 20.42 1.18
C GLN A 101 -0.70 21.22 2.20
N LYS A 102 -0.70 22.57 2.08
CA LYS A 102 -0.02 23.45 3.03
C LYS A 102 -0.69 23.51 4.40
N ARG A 103 -1.99 23.26 4.47
CA ARG A 103 -2.83 23.31 5.68
C ARG A 103 -3.09 21.95 6.30
N LEU A 104 -2.91 20.90 5.51
CA LEU A 104 -3.15 19.51 5.92
C LEU A 104 -2.42 19.13 7.22
N PRO A 105 -1.13 19.49 7.44
CA PRO A 105 -0.48 19.17 8.70
C PRO A 105 -1.14 19.81 9.93
N SER A 106 -1.67 21.03 9.80
CA SER A 106 -2.44 21.67 10.88
C SER A 106 -3.76 20.97 11.12
N ALA A 107 -4.52 20.66 10.08
CA ALA A 107 -5.77 19.90 10.18
C ALA A 107 -5.56 18.54 10.89
N LEU A 108 -4.48 17.85 10.55
CA LEU A 108 -4.11 16.56 11.16
C LEU A 108 -3.74 16.71 12.66
N ARG A 109 -3.08 17.81 13.04
CA ARG A 109 -2.83 18.12 14.46
C ARG A 109 -4.12 18.42 15.21
N MET A 110 -5.06 19.14 14.58
CA MET A 110 -6.39 19.39 15.15
C MET A 110 -7.18 18.09 15.35
N LEU A 111 -7.01 17.07 14.49
CA LEU A 111 -7.56 15.73 14.73
C LEU A 111 -6.98 15.05 15.98
N GLY A 112 -5.77 15.43 16.42
CA GLY A 112 -5.11 14.87 17.58
C GLY A 112 -3.84 14.06 17.28
N PHE A 113 -3.38 14.00 16.02
CA PHE A 113 -2.09 13.40 15.71
C PHE A 113 -0.94 14.25 16.26
N SER A 114 -0.05 13.64 17.03
CA SER A 114 1.05 14.36 17.69
C SER A 114 2.31 14.47 16.83
N PHE A 115 2.44 13.61 15.85
CA PHE A 115 3.59 13.57 14.94
C PHE A 115 3.10 13.21 13.54
N ILE A 116 3.40 14.05 12.57
CA ILE A 116 2.91 13.92 11.20
C ILE A 116 4.10 13.93 10.27
N SER A 117 4.32 12.80 9.59
CA SER A 117 5.45 12.60 8.70
C SER A 117 5.03 11.89 7.43
N GLU A 118 5.80 12.07 6.36
CA GLU A 118 5.48 11.46 5.07
C GLU A 118 6.09 10.05 4.95
N THR A 119 5.31 9.10 4.47
CA THR A 119 5.78 7.75 4.16
C THR A 119 6.90 7.74 3.12
N ALA A 120 7.11 8.84 2.42
CA ALA A 120 8.23 9.04 1.51
C ALA A 120 9.60 8.82 2.19
N ILE A 121 9.72 9.04 3.49
CA ILE A 121 10.93 8.70 4.28
C ILE A 121 11.13 7.17 4.26
N GLY A 122 10.08 6.41 4.54
CA GLY A 122 10.13 4.95 4.41
C GLY A 122 10.38 4.48 2.97
N ALA A 123 9.86 5.23 1.97
CA ALA A 123 10.10 4.93 0.57
C ALA A 123 11.60 5.08 0.20
N TRP A 124 12.27 6.10 0.72
CA TRP A 124 13.71 6.24 0.56
C TRP A 124 14.46 5.03 1.12
N HIS A 125 14.18 4.62 2.34
CA HIS A 125 14.79 3.44 2.96
C HIS A 125 14.50 2.14 2.19
N THR A 126 13.26 1.95 1.73
CA THR A 126 12.89 0.79 0.90
C THR A 126 13.68 0.78 -0.40
N SER A 127 13.83 1.94 -1.08
CA SER A 127 14.57 2.04 -2.34
C SER A 127 16.04 1.71 -2.14
N MET A 128 16.68 2.27 -1.12
CA MET A 128 18.10 2.01 -0.84
C MET A 128 18.35 0.55 -0.48
N ALA A 129 17.50 -0.04 0.36
CA ALA A 129 17.62 -1.46 0.72
C ALA A 129 17.34 -2.41 -0.47
N THR A 130 16.44 -2.01 -1.39
CA THR A 130 16.18 -2.77 -2.61
C THR A 130 17.38 -2.73 -3.54
N LEU A 131 17.99 -1.56 -3.73
CA LEU A 131 19.19 -1.41 -4.53
C LEU A 131 20.35 -2.24 -3.98
N GLU A 132 20.61 -2.13 -2.67
CA GLU A 132 21.63 -2.93 -2.00
C GLU A 132 21.42 -4.44 -2.20
N HIS A 133 20.17 -4.91 -2.10
CA HIS A 133 19.83 -6.32 -2.34
C HIS A 133 20.12 -6.75 -3.77
N ILE A 134 19.79 -5.93 -4.77
CA ILE A 134 20.06 -6.18 -6.18
C ILE A 134 21.57 -6.23 -6.44
N GLU A 135 22.34 -5.29 -5.88
CA GLU A 135 23.80 -5.24 -6.03
C GLU A 135 24.51 -6.45 -5.40
N GLN A 136 23.97 -6.99 -4.29
CA GLN A 136 24.51 -8.18 -3.64
C GLN A 136 24.22 -9.48 -4.42
N SER A 137 23.26 -9.47 -5.32
CA SER A 137 22.84 -10.64 -6.09
C SER A 137 22.59 -10.28 -7.56
N PRO A 138 23.58 -9.70 -8.28
CA PRO A 138 23.38 -9.16 -9.62
C PRO A 138 23.02 -10.22 -10.65
N ASP A 139 23.32 -11.45 -10.31
CA ASP A 139 23.08 -12.64 -11.15
C ASP A 139 21.69 -13.25 -10.97
N GLN A 140 20.80 -12.67 -10.23
CA GLN A 140 19.45 -13.16 -9.98
C GLN A 140 18.39 -12.21 -10.51
N SER A 141 17.22 -12.74 -10.83
CA SER A 141 16.05 -11.92 -11.10
C SER A 141 15.46 -11.40 -9.81
N HIS A 142 14.98 -10.16 -9.83
CA HIS A 142 14.43 -9.48 -8.66
C HIS A 142 13.02 -8.97 -8.93
N ILE A 143 12.11 -9.21 -7.99
CA ILE A 143 10.74 -8.67 -7.97
C ILE A 143 10.60 -7.79 -6.74
N CYS A 144 10.33 -6.51 -6.94
CA CYS A 144 10.16 -5.56 -5.84
C CYS A 144 8.93 -5.87 -4.98
N THR A 145 9.07 -5.68 -3.67
CA THR A 145 8.07 -6.05 -2.66
C THR A 145 7.33 -4.86 -2.05
N ALA A 146 7.45 -3.68 -2.65
CA ALA A 146 6.77 -2.48 -2.17
C ALA A 146 5.23 -2.55 -2.26
N CYS A 147 4.70 -3.32 -3.22
CA CYS A 147 3.27 -3.53 -3.42
C CYS A 147 2.80 -4.85 -2.78
N PRO A 148 2.02 -4.84 -1.68
CA PRO A 148 1.55 -6.06 -1.03
C PRO A 148 0.62 -6.90 -1.91
N ALA A 149 -0.13 -6.26 -2.83
CA ALA A 149 -0.96 -6.98 -3.79
C ALA A 149 -0.10 -7.76 -4.81
N ALA A 150 1.02 -7.20 -5.28
CA ALA A 150 1.96 -7.88 -6.17
C ALA A 150 2.64 -9.06 -5.46
N VAL A 151 3.12 -8.86 -4.23
CA VAL A 151 3.69 -9.93 -3.40
C VAL A 151 2.69 -11.08 -3.23
N SER A 152 1.45 -10.77 -2.81
CA SER A 152 0.40 -11.79 -2.66
C SER A 152 0.05 -12.45 -3.99
N PHE A 153 0.09 -11.73 -5.11
CA PHE A 153 -0.14 -12.28 -6.45
C PHE A 153 0.94 -13.31 -6.81
N VAL A 154 2.22 -12.98 -6.65
CA VAL A 154 3.34 -13.90 -6.88
C VAL A 154 3.18 -15.16 -6.04
N MET A 155 2.94 -15.00 -4.74
CA MET A 155 2.78 -16.14 -3.82
C MET A 155 1.62 -17.06 -4.18
N HIS A 156 0.51 -16.54 -4.75
CA HIS A 156 -0.68 -17.33 -5.07
C HIS A 156 -0.69 -17.87 -6.52
N LYS A 157 -0.15 -17.11 -7.47
CA LYS A 157 -0.29 -17.42 -8.91
C LYS A 157 1.01 -17.74 -9.62
N ALA A 158 2.14 -17.35 -9.05
CA ALA A 158 3.47 -17.62 -9.60
C ALA A 158 4.45 -18.05 -8.49
N PRO A 159 4.14 -19.10 -7.68
CA PRO A 159 4.95 -19.49 -6.54
C PRO A 159 6.39 -19.89 -6.90
N ALA A 160 6.64 -20.30 -8.14
CA ALA A 160 7.99 -20.58 -8.65
C ALA A 160 8.89 -19.33 -8.63
N LEU A 161 8.30 -18.13 -8.71
CA LEU A 161 9.01 -16.85 -8.66
C LEU A 161 9.13 -16.29 -7.22
N ALA A 162 8.68 -17.01 -6.20
CA ALA A 162 8.72 -16.52 -4.83
C ALA A 162 10.15 -16.23 -4.32
N SER A 163 11.14 -16.96 -4.82
CA SER A 163 12.56 -16.74 -4.50
C SER A 163 13.13 -15.46 -5.12
N ALA A 164 12.49 -14.92 -6.16
CA ALA A 164 12.87 -13.66 -6.78
C ALA A 164 12.31 -12.43 -6.05
N LEU A 165 11.38 -12.60 -5.10
CA LEU A 165 10.89 -11.50 -4.27
C LEU A 165 12.04 -10.96 -3.41
N VAL A 166 12.35 -9.66 -3.55
CA VAL A 166 13.34 -9.01 -2.69
C VAL A 166 12.85 -8.99 -1.26
N GLY A 167 13.71 -9.35 -0.29
CA GLY A 167 13.35 -9.45 1.13
C GLY A 167 13.13 -8.09 1.83
N VAL A 168 12.78 -7.03 1.10
CA VAL A 168 12.67 -5.65 1.60
C VAL A 168 11.22 -5.32 1.94
N VAL A 169 10.99 -4.70 3.10
CA VAL A 169 9.65 -4.28 3.52
C VAL A 169 9.16 -3.07 2.72
N SER A 170 7.84 -2.92 2.62
CA SER A 170 7.24 -1.77 1.94
C SER A 170 7.52 -0.44 2.65
N PRO A 171 7.38 0.71 1.94
CA PRO A 171 7.50 2.04 2.53
C PRO A 171 6.67 2.26 3.78
N MET A 172 5.44 1.76 3.82
CA MET A 172 4.56 1.87 4.99
C MET A 172 5.20 1.17 6.21
N ILE A 173 5.67 -0.06 6.02
CA ILE A 173 6.27 -0.85 7.11
C ILE A 173 7.64 -0.30 7.50
N ALA A 174 8.47 0.12 6.53
CA ALA A 174 9.75 0.75 6.81
C ALA A 174 9.57 2.01 7.67
N HIS A 175 8.68 2.90 7.28
CA HIS A 175 8.40 4.13 8.03
C HIS A 175 7.76 3.83 9.39
N GLY A 176 6.84 2.88 9.47
CA GLY A 176 6.26 2.46 10.75
C GLY A 176 7.31 1.96 11.74
N ARG A 177 8.31 1.19 11.27
CA ARG A 177 9.44 0.73 12.08
C ARG A 177 10.28 1.90 12.60
N LEU A 178 10.58 2.89 11.75
CA LEU A 178 11.31 4.09 12.15
C LEU A 178 10.55 4.86 13.26
N LEU A 179 9.26 5.08 13.07
CA LEU A 179 8.40 5.75 14.07
C LEU A 179 8.33 4.99 15.40
N LYS A 180 8.24 3.66 15.36
CA LYS A 180 8.25 2.80 16.56
C LYS A 180 9.63 2.78 17.22
N THR A 181 10.73 2.82 16.45
CA THR A 181 12.08 2.89 17.01
C THR A 181 12.30 4.20 17.77
N ALA A 182 11.81 5.31 17.22
CA ALA A 182 11.88 6.62 17.88
C ALA A 182 11.04 6.68 19.17
N GLN A 183 9.85 6.05 19.17
CA GLN A 183 8.95 5.96 20.33
C GLN A 183 8.18 4.62 20.33
N PRO A 184 8.67 3.58 20.99
CA PRO A 184 8.10 2.22 20.92
C PRO A 184 6.63 2.11 21.35
N ALA A 185 6.18 2.88 22.33
CA ALA A 185 4.80 2.87 22.82
C ALA A 185 3.82 3.68 21.96
N ARG A 186 4.33 4.51 21.02
CA ARG A 186 3.49 5.36 20.17
C ARG A 186 2.67 4.51 19.21
N LYS A 187 1.39 4.80 19.11
CA LYS A 187 0.53 4.26 18.03
C LYS A 187 0.92 4.89 16.70
N VAL A 188 0.92 4.09 15.65
CA VAL A 188 1.22 4.53 14.29
C VAL A 188 0.03 4.27 13.38
N VAL A 189 -0.50 5.33 12.80
CA VAL A 189 -1.57 5.29 11.80
C VAL A 189 -0.95 5.60 10.44
N PHE A 190 -1.26 4.79 9.44
CA PHE A 190 -0.93 5.07 8.05
C PHE A 190 -2.16 5.64 7.33
N ALA A 191 -1.98 6.65 6.50
CA ALA A 191 -3.03 7.15 5.59
C ALA A 191 -2.53 7.17 4.15
N GLY A 192 -3.31 6.58 3.23
CA GLY A 192 -2.95 6.51 1.81
C GLY A 192 -4.03 5.84 0.95
N PRO A 193 -3.90 5.81 -0.40
CA PRO A 193 -4.97 5.43 -1.31
C PRO A 193 -5.20 3.91 -1.43
N CYS A 194 -4.36 3.07 -0.81
CA CYS A 194 -4.27 1.66 -1.15
C CYS A 194 -4.91 0.76 -0.10
N VAL A 195 -6.00 0.08 -0.46
CA VAL A 195 -6.68 -0.88 0.44
C VAL A 195 -5.85 -2.13 0.76
N ALA A 196 -4.90 -2.51 -0.10
CA ALA A 196 -4.01 -3.64 0.16
C ALA A 196 -3.07 -3.40 1.36
N LYS A 197 -2.84 -2.13 1.73
CA LYS A 197 -2.08 -1.77 2.94
C LYS A 197 -2.79 -2.19 4.22
N LYS A 198 -4.14 -2.25 4.21
CA LYS A 198 -4.93 -2.81 5.32
C LYS A 198 -4.69 -4.32 5.51
N ASP A 199 -4.38 -5.01 4.42
CA ASP A 199 -4.00 -6.42 4.45
C ASP A 199 -2.58 -6.61 4.96
N GLU A 200 -1.65 -5.85 4.40
CA GLU A 200 -0.22 -5.89 4.76
C GLU A 200 0.03 -5.61 6.24
N ALA A 201 -0.71 -4.66 6.82
CA ALA A 201 -0.62 -4.35 8.24
C ALA A 201 -1.01 -5.53 9.17
N GLN A 202 -1.76 -6.51 8.64
CA GLN A 202 -2.18 -7.71 9.37
C GLN A 202 -1.26 -8.92 9.18
N TRP A 203 -0.22 -8.81 8.36
CA TRP A 203 0.73 -9.92 8.22
C TRP A 203 1.49 -10.13 9.52
N ASP A 204 1.72 -11.40 9.90
CA ASP A 204 2.39 -11.74 11.16
C ASP A 204 3.76 -11.07 11.31
N SER A 205 4.49 -10.93 10.19
CA SER A 205 5.79 -10.23 10.13
C SER A 205 5.71 -8.73 10.44
N ASN A 206 4.51 -8.14 10.36
CA ASN A 206 4.24 -6.71 10.53
C ASN A 206 3.43 -6.40 11.81
N ALA A 207 3.17 -7.43 12.63
CA ALA A 207 2.39 -7.26 13.85
C ALA A 207 2.94 -6.15 14.75
N GLY A 208 2.07 -5.25 15.19
CA GLY A 208 2.42 -4.15 16.11
C GLY A 208 3.18 -2.97 15.48
N ILE A 209 3.48 -3.00 14.16
CA ILE A 209 4.18 -1.89 13.50
C ILE A 209 3.18 -0.78 13.12
N ILE A 210 2.07 -1.14 12.48
CA ILE A 210 1.01 -0.22 12.07
C ILE A 210 -0.25 -0.58 12.86
N ASP A 211 -0.76 0.38 13.61
CA ASP A 211 -1.93 0.17 14.46
C ASP A 211 -3.25 0.33 13.70
N ALA A 212 -3.32 1.22 12.71
CA ALA A 212 -4.46 1.39 11.82
C ALA A 212 -4.05 1.89 10.44
N VAL A 213 -4.85 1.57 9.42
CA VAL A 213 -4.63 1.99 8.03
C VAL A 213 -5.88 2.72 7.53
N LEU A 214 -5.75 4.00 7.23
CA LEU A 214 -6.80 4.83 6.65
C LEU A 214 -6.63 4.94 5.13
N THR A 215 -7.73 5.01 4.40
CA THR A 215 -7.72 5.64 3.07
C THR A 215 -7.85 7.15 3.21
N PHE A 216 -7.64 7.89 2.12
CA PHE A 216 -7.85 9.35 2.17
C PHE A 216 -9.33 9.70 2.39
N GLU A 217 -10.26 8.91 1.84
CA GLU A 217 -11.70 9.07 2.11
C GLU A 217 -12.04 8.83 3.58
N GLU A 218 -11.36 7.88 4.24
CA GLU A 218 -11.53 7.66 5.68
C GLU A 218 -10.93 8.82 6.51
N LEU A 219 -9.86 9.45 6.02
CA LEU A 219 -9.28 10.62 6.65
C LEU A 219 -10.22 11.82 6.53
N ASP A 220 -10.82 12.04 5.36
CA ASP A 220 -11.84 13.08 5.15
C ASP A 220 -13.07 12.84 6.03
N GLU A 221 -13.46 11.57 6.23
CA GLU A 221 -14.57 11.25 7.16
C GLU A 221 -14.22 11.60 8.60
N LEU A 222 -12.96 11.42 9.06
CA LEU A 222 -12.50 11.89 10.36
C LEU A 222 -12.56 13.42 10.48
N PHE A 223 -12.12 14.16 9.45
CA PHE A 223 -12.27 15.62 9.42
C PHE A 223 -13.73 16.04 9.54
N ARG A 224 -14.62 15.40 8.78
CA ARG A 224 -16.05 15.67 8.81
C ARG A 224 -16.66 15.41 10.20
N LEU A 225 -16.33 14.26 10.82
CA LEU A 225 -16.85 13.87 12.14
C LEU A 225 -16.39 14.81 13.26
N LYS A 226 -15.18 15.36 13.16
CA LYS A 226 -14.61 16.30 14.12
C LYS A 226 -14.87 17.79 13.75
N ASN A 227 -15.65 18.03 12.68
CA ASN A 227 -15.96 19.38 12.17
C ASN A 227 -14.70 20.21 11.91
N ILE A 228 -13.67 19.58 11.33
CA ILE A 228 -12.43 20.23 10.94
C ILE A 228 -12.50 20.56 9.44
N HIS A 229 -12.30 21.83 9.13
CA HIS A 229 -12.30 22.36 7.78
C HIS A 229 -10.89 22.80 7.40
N ILE A 230 -10.30 22.16 6.38
CA ILE A 230 -8.89 22.41 5.97
C ILE A 230 -8.69 23.88 5.55
N ASP A 231 -9.69 24.50 4.93
CA ASP A 231 -9.66 25.91 4.53
C ASP A 231 -9.56 26.90 5.69
N GLN A 232 -9.95 26.48 6.90
CA GLN A 232 -9.86 27.28 8.12
C GLN A 232 -8.57 27.02 8.91
N CYS A 233 -7.76 26.07 8.48
CA CYS A 233 -6.50 25.74 9.14
C CYS A 233 -5.36 26.67 8.68
N GLU A 234 -4.41 26.92 9.58
CA GLU A 234 -3.17 27.64 9.23
C GLU A 234 -2.22 26.75 8.41
N GLU A 235 -1.39 27.39 7.61
CA GLU A 235 -0.30 26.69 6.92
C GLU A 235 0.76 26.21 7.92
N SER A 236 1.22 24.97 7.77
CA SER A 236 2.28 24.41 8.62
C SER A 236 3.05 23.31 7.92
N ALA A 237 4.22 22.96 8.47
CA ALA A 237 5.07 21.91 7.92
C ALA A 237 4.84 20.56 8.59
N PHE A 238 5.22 19.49 7.90
CA PHE A 238 5.42 18.16 8.48
C PHE A 238 6.53 18.18 9.54
N ASN A 239 6.56 17.17 10.40
CA ASN A 239 7.58 17.08 11.46
C ASN A 239 8.97 16.68 10.94
N GLU A 240 9.05 16.11 9.75
CA GLU A 240 10.29 15.66 9.14
C GLU A 240 10.40 16.13 7.69
N VAL A 241 11.63 16.23 7.22
CA VAL A 241 11.94 16.56 5.82
C VAL A 241 12.14 15.28 5.03
N VAL A 242 11.48 15.19 3.87
CA VAL A 242 11.61 14.04 2.97
C VAL A 242 12.97 14.10 2.24
N PRO A 243 13.75 13.02 2.25
CA PRO A 243 15.03 12.99 1.55
C PRO A 243 14.83 12.93 0.02
N GLY A 244 15.57 13.77 -0.68
CA GLY A 244 15.68 13.74 -2.15
C GLY A 244 14.34 13.80 -2.86
N VAL A 245 14.17 12.91 -3.82
CA VAL A 245 12.97 12.78 -4.67
C VAL A 245 12.02 11.66 -4.25
N ALA A 246 12.10 11.21 -3.00
CA ALA A 246 11.33 10.05 -2.49
C ALA A 246 9.80 10.23 -2.59
N ARG A 247 9.28 11.45 -2.72
CA ARG A 247 7.88 11.71 -3.04
C ARG A 247 7.45 11.14 -4.40
N LEU A 248 8.39 10.89 -5.32
CA LEU A 248 8.11 10.30 -6.64
C LEU A 248 7.91 8.78 -6.58
N PHE A 249 8.17 8.14 -5.45
CA PHE A 249 8.06 6.68 -5.29
C PHE A 249 6.73 6.07 -5.78
N PRO A 250 5.55 6.70 -5.61
CA PRO A 250 4.28 6.13 -6.08
C PRO A 250 4.12 6.11 -7.61
N LEU A 251 4.96 6.82 -8.34
CA LEU A 251 4.92 6.85 -9.80
C LEU A 251 5.60 5.59 -10.37
N GLU A 252 5.26 5.23 -11.59
CA GLU A 252 5.96 4.18 -12.33
C GLU A 252 7.45 4.51 -12.45
N GLY A 253 8.32 3.55 -12.13
CA GLY A 253 9.76 3.75 -12.01
C GLY A 253 10.18 4.66 -10.82
N GLY A 254 9.26 5.04 -9.94
CA GLY A 254 9.53 5.94 -8.82
C GLY A 254 10.48 5.36 -7.78
N LEU A 255 10.50 4.04 -7.60
CA LEU A 255 11.48 3.35 -6.76
C LEU A 255 12.90 3.60 -7.29
N LEU A 256 13.12 3.42 -8.59
CA LEU A 256 14.42 3.61 -9.24
C LEU A 256 14.89 5.07 -9.11
N ARG A 257 13.98 6.02 -9.41
CA ARG A 257 14.27 7.46 -9.25
C ARG A 257 14.64 7.80 -7.82
N THR A 258 13.93 7.22 -6.84
CA THR A 258 14.22 7.42 -5.41
C THR A 258 15.58 6.86 -5.03
N ALA A 259 16.01 5.75 -5.65
CA ALA A 259 17.35 5.18 -5.49
C ALA A 259 18.45 5.93 -6.27
N GLY A 260 18.10 6.96 -7.03
CA GLY A 260 19.06 7.72 -7.84
C GLY A 260 19.45 7.04 -9.15
N LEU A 261 18.70 6.00 -9.55
CA LEU A 261 18.93 5.29 -10.81
C LEU A 261 18.17 5.97 -11.97
N SER A 262 18.78 5.91 -13.16
CA SER A 262 18.09 6.31 -14.38
C SER A 262 16.93 5.36 -14.67
N THR A 263 15.77 5.92 -15.05
CA THR A 263 14.64 5.16 -15.59
C THR A 263 14.76 4.99 -17.11
N ASP A 264 15.98 5.07 -17.64
CA ASP A 264 16.20 4.92 -19.07
C ASP A 264 15.87 3.46 -19.45
N LEU A 265 14.79 3.30 -20.21
CA LEU A 265 14.31 2.02 -20.73
C LEU A 265 15.30 1.35 -21.69
N LEU A 266 16.40 2.01 -22.03
CA LEU A 266 17.50 1.45 -22.83
C LEU A 266 18.41 0.50 -22.02
N HIS A 267 18.29 0.49 -20.70
CA HIS A 267 18.87 -0.59 -19.88
C HIS A 267 17.91 -1.77 -19.84
N ASP A 268 18.13 -2.73 -20.71
CA ASP A 268 17.28 -3.92 -20.94
C ASP A 268 17.04 -4.82 -19.69
N HIS A 269 17.61 -4.47 -18.55
CA HIS A 269 17.61 -5.31 -17.34
C HIS A 269 16.55 -4.92 -16.29
N ILE A 270 15.86 -3.78 -16.43
CA ILE A 270 14.88 -3.29 -15.44
C ILE A 270 13.56 -2.99 -16.14
N VAL A 271 12.47 -3.60 -15.65
CA VAL A 271 11.12 -3.39 -16.18
C VAL A 271 10.25 -2.77 -15.08
N ALA A 272 9.80 -1.54 -15.29
CA ALA A 272 8.77 -0.92 -14.48
C ALA A 272 7.40 -1.19 -15.12
N VAL A 273 6.46 -1.69 -14.34
CA VAL A 273 5.13 -2.07 -14.83
C VAL A 273 4.03 -1.60 -13.89
N SER A 274 2.89 -1.25 -14.45
CA SER A 274 1.73 -0.78 -13.72
C SER A 274 0.46 -1.50 -14.17
N GLY A 275 -0.38 -1.88 -13.21
CA GLY A 275 -1.62 -2.58 -13.49
C GLY A 275 -1.45 -4.10 -13.64
N TYR A 276 -2.56 -4.82 -13.38
CA TYR A 276 -2.55 -6.28 -13.32
C TYR A 276 -2.04 -6.97 -14.60
N ARG A 277 -2.47 -6.48 -15.77
CA ARG A 277 -2.13 -7.14 -17.05
C ARG A 277 -0.64 -7.08 -17.34
N GLU A 278 -0.04 -5.92 -17.12
CA GLU A 278 1.39 -5.71 -17.35
C GLU A 278 2.24 -6.45 -16.32
N VAL A 279 1.86 -6.38 -15.04
CA VAL A 279 2.52 -7.17 -13.98
C VAL A 279 2.46 -8.66 -14.31
N LYS A 280 1.29 -9.19 -14.71
CA LYS A 280 1.19 -10.61 -15.10
C LYS A 280 2.08 -10.92 -16.30
N SER A 281 2.05 -10.11 -17.35
CA SER A 281 2.87 -10.32 -18.53
C SER A 281 4.37 -10.32 -18.22
N ALA A 282 4.82 -9.40 -17.35
CA ALA A 282 6.21 -9.32 -16.90
C ALA A 282 6.61 -10.57 -16.08
N LEU A 283 5.71 -11.04 -15.20
CA LEU A 283 5.96 -12.27 -14.41
C LEU A 283 5.95 -13.53 -15.27
N ASP A 284 5.05 -13.65 -16.26
CA ASP A 284 5.03 -14.75 -17.22
C ASP A 284 6.35 -14.79 -18.01
N ALA A 285 6.80 -13.64 -18.54
CA ALA A 285 8.08 -13.53 -19.26
C ALA A 285 9.29 -13.88 -18.36
N LEU A 286 9.24 -13.56 -17.09
CA LEU A 286 10.30 -13.92 -16.13
C LEU A 286 10.30 -15.42 -15.82
N ALA A 287 9.13 -16.07 -15.84
CA ALA A 287 8.98 -17.49 -15.58
C ALA A 287 9.40 -18.35 -16.78
N ASP A 288 9.14 -17.88 -18.01
CA ASP A 288 9.42 -18.63 -19.24
C ASP A 288 10.92 -18.67 -19.57
N ASP A 289 11.72 -17.75 -19.04
CA ASP A 289 13.15 -17.69 -19.32
C ASP A 289 14.02 -17.41 -18.09
N PRO A 290 14.11 -18.37 -17.17
CA PRO A 290 14.94 -18.23 -15.97
C PRO A 290 16.46 -18.25 -16.25
N ALA A 291 16.88 -18.56 -17.48
CA ALA A 291 18.28 -18.73 -17.89
C ALA A 291 18.79 -17.66 -18.87
N GLN A 292 17.94 -16.71 -19.27
CA GLN A 292 18.40 -15.64 -20.17
C GLN A 292 19.48 -14.78 -19.50
N THR A 293 20.54 -14.58 -20.27
CA THR A 293 21.69 -13.73 -19.94
C THR A 293 21.34 -12.27 -19.72
N ASP A 294 20.13 -11.84 -20.06
CA ASP A 294 19.54 -10.53 -19.77
C ASP A 294 18.51 -10.64 -18.64
N ARG A 295 19.01 -10.58 -17.42
CA ARG A 295 18.21 -10.75 -16.19
C ARG A 295 17.39 -9.50 -15.91
N LYS A 296 16.07 -9.67 -15.84
CA LYS A 296 15.13 -8.56 -15.68
C LYS A 296 14.69 -8.41 -14.24
N SER A 297 14.83 -7.21 -13.71
CA SER A 297 14.21 -6.84 -12.43
C SER A 297 12.86 -6.18 -12.69
N VAL A 298 11.80 -6.67 -12.02
CA VAL A 298 10.45 -6.11 -12.09
C VAL A 298 10.23 -5.17 -10.90
N VAL A 299 10.00 -3.91 -11.18
CA VAL A 299 9.87 -2.84 -10.18
C VAL A 299 8.43 -2.33 -10.12
#